data_6256765f4d475410e9378c9464942165
#
_entry.id   6256765f4d475410e9378c9464942165
#
_cell.length_a   1.000
_cell.length_b   1.000
_cell.length_c   1.000
_cell.angle_alpha   90.00
_cell.angle_beta   90.00
_cell.angle_gamma   90.00
#
_symmetry.space_group_name_H-M   'P 1'
#
loop_
_entity.id
_entity.type
_entity.pdbx_description
1 polymer ?
#
loop_
_entity_poly.entity_id
_entity_poly.type
_entity_poly.pdbx_seq_one_letter_code
_entity_poly.pdbx_strand_id
1 'polypeptide(L)'
;GDSTRQALAYDFADQAAALGIAVEPKGASWDDIYLRQYADPVLWGWGSNSPVELFELTYSTGWGNYAQYMNNTVDANLEAAQAARTVEESYPFYQAAQWDAATGTGVAPEGAATWVWLANVDHLYFEREGLKVAEQKPHPHGHGWSLVNNIDQWSWS
;
A
#
# COMPACT_ATOMS: atom_id res chain seq x y z
N GLY A 1 3.10 -11.75 -15.16
CA GLY A 1 3.62 -10.79 -14.21
C GLY A 1 3.18 -9.37 -14.54
N ASP A 2 3.18 -8.53 -13.55
CA ASP A 2 2.83 -7.12 -13.69
C ASP A 2 4.00 -6.36 -14.32
N SER A 3 3.83 -5.89 -15.56
CA SER A 3 4.86 -5.20 -16.32
C SER A 3 5.28 -3.85 -15.68
N THR A 4 4.35 -3.17 -15.00
CA THR A 4 4.63 -1.91 -14.31
C THR A 4 5.55 -2.14 -13.12
N ARG A 5 5.27 -3.15 -12.29
CA ARG A 5 6.14 -3.51 -11.17
C ARG A 5 7.51 -3.99 -11.64
N GLN A 6 7.56 -4.74 -12.73
CA GLN A 6 8.85 -5.15 -13.30
C GLN A 6 9.67 -3.93 -13.73
N ALA A 7 9.08 -2.99 -14.46
CA ALA A 7 9.77 -1.77 -14.87
C ALA A 7 10.30 -0.97 -13.67
N LEU A 8 9.48 -0.79 -12.63
CA LEU A 8 9.89 -0.10 -11.40
C LEU A 8 11.03 -0.82 -10.69
N ALA A 9 11.01 -2.16 -10.65
CA ALA A 9 12.08 -2.93 -10.00
C ALA A 9 13.42 -2.80 -10.74
N TYR A 10 13.42 -2.81 -12.07
CA TYR A 10 14.63 -2.59 -12.86
C TYR A 10 15.13 -1.15 -12.74
N ASP A 11 14.24 -0.16 -12.79
CA ASP A 11 14.62 1.25 -12.60
C ASP A 11 15.23 1.48 -11.21
N PHE A 12 14.67 0.87 -10.17
CA PHE A 12 15.26 0.89 -8.83
C PHE A 12 16.66 0.25 -8.82
N ALA A 13 16.83 -0.89 -9.48
CA ALA A 13 18.13 -1.56 -9.55
C ALA A 13 19.19 -0.70 -10.24
N ASP A 14 18.83 -0.03 -11.34
CA ASP A 14 19.73 0.86 -12.07
C ASP A 14 20.13 2.09 -11.22
N GLN A 15 19.18 2.68 -10.49
CA GLN A 15 19.47 3.79 -9.59
C GLN A 15 20.34 3.37 -8.40
N ALA A 16 20.08 2.20 -7.83
CA ALA A 16 20.88 1.63 -6.73
C ALA A 16 22.33 1.35 -7.17
N ALA A 17 22.52 0.87 -8.40
CA ALA A 17 23.84 0.62 -8.96
C ALA A 17 24.70 1.89 -9.02
N ALA A 18 24.11 3.06 -9.27
CA ALA A 18 24.81 4.34 -9.24
C ALA A 18 25.37 4.69 -7.85
N LEU A 19 24.82 4.10 -6.80
CA LEU A 19 25.27 4.23 -5.40
C LEU A 19 26.19 3.07 -4.97
N GLY A 20 26.55 2.17 -5.89
CA GLY A 20 27.37 0.99 -5.59
C GLY A 20 26.60 -0.16 -4.94
N ILE A 21 25.27 -0.13 -4.97
CA ILE A 21 24.42 -1.17 -4.40
C ILE A 21 23.95 -2.10 -5.52
N ALA A 22 24.31 -3.38 -5.45
CA ALA A 22 23.86 -4.38 -6.40
C ALA A 22 22.46 -4.88 -6.02
N VAL A 23 21.50 -4.68 -6.92
CA VAL A 23 20.13 -5.17 -6.77
C VAL A 23 19.80 -6.09 -7.93
N GLU A 24 19.28 -7.27 -7.65
CA GLU A 24 18.84 -8.25 -8.65
C GLU A 24 17.32 -8.40 -8.57
N PRO A 25 16.54 -7.80 -9.50
CA PRO A 25 15.09 -7.99 -9.52
C PRO A 25 14.70 -9.43 -9.82
N LYS A 26 13.86 -10.01 -9.00
CA LYS A 26 13.35 -11.39 -9.16
C LYS A 26 11.84 -11.40 -9.17
N GLY A 27 11.26 -12.13 -10.12
CA GLY A 27 9.84 -12.46 -10.09
C GLY A 27 9.56 -13.55 -9.05
N ALA A 28 8.53 -13.37 -8.26
CA ALA A 28 8.08 -14.33 -7.28
C ALA A 28 6.56 -14.60 -7.41
N SER A 29 6.12 -15.74 -6.94
CA SER A 29 4.69 -16.04 -6.82
C SER A 29 4.11 -15.38 -5.55
N TRP A 30 2.80 -15.21 -5.52
CA TRP A 30 2.11 -14.75 -4.32
C TRP A 30 2.28 -15.73 -3.16
N ASP A 31 2.30 -17.04 -3.44
CA ASP A 31 2.49 -18.07 -2.42
C ASP A 31 3.85 -17.91 -1.73
N ASP A 32 4.91 -17.66 -2.50
CA ASP A 32 6.23 -17.40 -1.94
C ASP A 32 6.25 -16.14 -1.07
N ILE A 33 5.62 -15.05 -1.53
CA ILE A 33 5.53 -13.80 -0.79
C ILE A 33 4.73 -13.99 0.51
N TYR A 34 3.58 -14.65 0.46
CA TYR A 34 2.76 -14.93 1.63
C TYR A 34 3.45 -15.81 2.67
N LEU A 35 4.29 -16.73 2.24
CA LEU A 35 5.09 -17.55 3.17
C LEU A 35 6.23 -16.75 3.84
N ARG A 36 6.44 -15.49 3.44
CA ARG A 36 7.44 -14.59 4.03
C ARG A 36 8.85 -15.18 4.05
N GLN A 37 9.20 -15.86 2.96
CA GLN A 37 10.49 -16.52 2.81
C GLN A 37 11.61 -15.58 2.35
N TYR A 38 11.28 -14.33 2.04
CA TYR A 38 12.24 -13.35 1.55
C TYR A 38 12.69 -12.44 2.69
N ALA A 39 14.01 -12.33 2.86
CA ALA A 39 14.63 -11.30 3.69
C ALA A 39 14.82 -10.00 2.93
N ASP A 40 14.71 -10.04 1.61
CA ASP A 40 14.91 -8.92 0.71
C ASP A 40 13.63 -8.08 0.57
N PRO A 41 13.76 -6.81 0.13
CA PRO A 41 12.61 -5.97 -0.14
C PRO A 41 11.64 -6.57 -1.18
N VAL A 42 10.35 -6.45 -0.92
CA VAL A 42 9.30 -6.89 -1.85
C VAL A 42 8.62 -5.68 -2.45
N LEU A 43 8.63 -5.59 -3.78
CA LEU A 43 7.86 -4.57 -4.48
C LEU A 43 6.39 -5.00 -4.55
N TRP A 44 5.58 -4.26 -3.83
CA TRP A 44 4.16 -4.55 -3.66
C TRP A 44 3.30 -3.38 -4.14
N GLY A 45 2.01 -3.58 -4.27
CA GLY A 45 1.03 -2.52 -4.45
C GLY A 45 -0.09 -2.67 -3.42
N TRP A 46 -0.49 -1.55 -2.86
CA TRP A 46 -1.62 -1.48 -1.96
C TRP A 46 -2.50 -0.30 -2.33
N GLY A 47 -3.80 -0.45 -2.15
CA GLY A 47 -4.74 0.63 -2.32
C GLY A 47 -5.60 0.76 -1.08
N SER A 48 -5.71 1.97 -0.55
CA SER A 48 -6.52 2.24 0.62
C SER A 48 -7.24 3.58 0.50
N ASN A 49 -8.46 3.61 0.99
CA ASN A 49 -9.25 4.82 1.17
C ASN A 49 -9.44 5.15 2.65
N SER A 50 -8.77 4.42 3.54
CA SER A 50 -8.92 4.57 4.97
C SER A 50 -7.61 4.38 5.70
N PRO A 51 -7.29 5.19 6.71
CA PRO A 51 -6.11 5.00 7.55
C PRO A 51 -6.15 3.70 8.37
N VAL A 52 -7.30 3.05 8.49
CA VAL A 52 -7.45 1.75 9.18
C VAL A 52 -6.55 0.68 8.56
N GLU A 53 -6.25 0.75 7.28
CA GLU A 53 -5.36 -0.20 6.64
C GLU A 53 -3.91 -0.10 7.11
N LEU A 54 -3.51 1.03 7.68
CA LEU A 54 -2.21 1.13 8.33
C LEU A 54 -2.09 0.10 9.48
N PHE A 55 -3.18 -0.18 10.20
CA PHE A 55 -3.22 -1.22 11.21
C PHE A 55 -2.88 -2.60 10.60
N GLU A 56 -3.55 -2.97 9.52
CA GLU A 56 -3.33 -4.27 8.89
C GLU A 56 -1.91 -4.46 8.36
N LEU A 57 -1.31 -3.36 7.87
CA LEU A 57 0.02 -3.39 7.24
C LEU A 57 1.17 -3.33 8.25
N THR A 58 0.95 -2.77 9.44
CA THR A 58 2.07 -2.39 10.33
C THR A 58 1.92 -2.85 11.77
N TYR A 59 0.72 -3.27 12.19
CA TYR A 59 0.54 -3.90 13.51
C TYR A 59 1.36 -5.18 13.61
N SER A 60 1.98 -5.44 14.77
CA SER A 60 2.92 -6.57 14.95
C SER A 60 2.37 -7.92 14.50
N THR A 61 1.06 -8.15 14.64
CA THR A 61 0.38 -9.38 14.18
C THR A 61 -0.52 -9.14 12.97
N GLY A 62 -0.40 -7.97 12.33
CA GLY A 62 -1.18 -7.63 11.14
C GLY A 62 -0.87 -8.58 9.98
N TRP A 63 -1.91 -9.01 9.27
CA TRP A 63 -1.75 -9.98 8.18
C TRP A 63 -0.93 -9.42 7.01
N GLY A 64 -0.95 -8.12 6.81
CA GLY A 64 -0.17 -7.39 5.79
C GLY A 64 1.21 -6.92 6.26
N ASN A 65 1.61 -7.23 7.50
CA ASN A 65 2.92 -6.85 8.02
C ASN A 65 4.03 -7.76 7.44
N TYR A 66 4.32 -7.59 6.16
CA TYR A 66 5.37 -8.35 5.47
C TYR A 66 6.78 -8.03 5.94
N ALA A 67 6.99 -6.84 6.48
CA ALA A 67 8.24 -6.45 7.09
C ALA A 67 8.53 -7.22 8.40
N GLN A 68 7.54 -7.91 8.96
CA GLN A 68 7.61 -8.58 10.27
C GLN A 68 8.13 -7.65 11.36
N TYR A 69 7.85 -6.36 11.22
CA TYR A 69 8.23 -5.35 12.19
C TYR A 69 7.36 -5.46 13.44
N MET A 70 7.98 -5.44 14.59
CA MET A 70 7.31 -5.56 15.88
C MET A 70 7.75 -4.41 16.78
N ASN A 71 6.82 -3.56 17.20
CA ASN A 71 7.09 -2.44 18.07
C ASN A 71 5.88 -2.09 18.93
N ASN A 72 5.97 -2.25 20.23
CA ASN A 72 4.87 -2.03 21.16
C ASN A 72 4.35 -0.59 21.16
N THR A 73 5.20 0.41 20.87
CA THR A 73 4.74 1.82 20.78
C THR A 73 3.90 2.04 19.55
N VAL A 74 4.31 1.48 18.42
CA VAL A 74 3.51 1.52 17.18
C VAL A 74 2.19 0.81 17.39
N ASP A 75 2.21 -0.39 17.97
CA ASP A 75 0.99 -1.17 18.25
C ASP A 75 0.03 -0.41 19.16
N ALA A 76 0.52 0.17 20.24
CA ALA A 76 -0.31 0.96 21.15
C ALA A 76 -0.96 2.17 20.47
N ASN A 77 -0.25 2.85 19.58
CA ASN A 77 -0.80 3.95 18.80
C ASN A 77 -1.89 3.45 17.83
N LEU A 78 -1.66 2.33 17.15
CA LEU A 78 -2.65 1.74 16.25
C LEU A 78 -3.90 1.27 16.99
N GLU A 79 -3.76 0.67 18.17
CA GLU A 79 -4.87 0.29 19.04
C GLU A 79 -5.66 1.51 19.51
N ALA A 80 -4.97 2.58 19.92
CA ALA A 80 -5.61 3.82 20.32
C ALA A 80 -6.37 4.47 19.15
N ALA A 81 -5.82 4.41 17.94
CA ALA A 81 -6.49 4.89 16.75
C ALA A 81 -7.80 4.14 16.47
N GLN A 82 -7.80 2.81 16.64
CA GLN A 82 -9.01 2.00 16.45
C GLN A 82 -10.04 2.18 17.56
N ALA A 83 -9.60 2.50 18.78
CA ALA A 83 -10.48 2.76 19.90
C ALA A 83 -11.09 4.17 19.88
N ALA A 84 -10.65 5.06 18.99
CA ALA A 84 -11.18 6.41 18.86
C ALA A 84 -12.66 6.39 18.43
N ARG A 85 -13.42 7.38 18.91
CA ARG A 85 -14.87 7.45 18.66
C ARG A 85 -15.20 8.03 17.29
N THR A 86 -14.32 8.84 16.76
CA THR A 86 -14.45 9.45 15.44
C THR A 86 -13.17 9.28 14.63
N VAL A 87 -13.26 9.45 13.32
CA VAL A 87 -12.11 9.37 12.43
C VAL A 87 -11.09 10.45 12.76
N GLU A 88 -11.57 11.66 13.07
CA GLU A 88 -10.72 12.81 13.43
C GLU A 88 -9.94 12.56 14.72
N GLU A 89 -10.57 11.95 15.72
CA GLU A 89 -9.89 11.56 16.96
C GLU A 89 -8.82 10.49 16.75
N SER A 90 -8.93 9.67 15.68
CA SER A 90 -7.95 8.64 15.36
C SER A 90 -6.68 9.18 14.70
N TYR A 91 -6.74 10.31 14.00
CA TYR A 91 -5.63 10.82 13.21
C TYR A 91 -4.32 11.02 13.97
N PRO A 92 -4.28 11.63 15.16
CA PRO A 92 -3.03 11.78 15.89
C PRO A 92 -2.33 10.47 16.19
N PHE A 93 -3.08 9.43 16.46
CA PHE A 93 -2.54 8.11 16.74
C PHE A 93 -2.00 7.43 15.47
N TYR A 94 -2.69 7.52 14.34
CA TYR A 94 -2.16 7.04 13.07
C TYR A 94 -0.91 7.82 12.65
N GLN A 95 -0.85 9.12 12.90
CA GLN A 95 0.35 9.91 12.65
C GLN A 95 1.52 9.47 13.53
N ALA A 96 1.28 9.24 14.84
CA ALA A 96 2.29 8.76 15.76
C ALA A 96 2.77 7.34 15.43
N ALA A 97 1.90 6.47 14.93
CA ALA A 97 2.31 5.16 14.44
C ALA A 97 3.22 5.23 13.20
N GLN A 98 2.99 6.21 12.33
CA GLN A 98 3.89 6.46 11.20
C GLN A 98 5.23 7.02 11.65
N TRP A 99 5.21 8.08 12.44
CA TRP A 99 6.39 8.69 13.02
C TRP A 99 6.05 9.48 14.28
N ASP A 100 6.66 9.09 15.39
CA ASP A 100 6.64 9.84 16.64
C ASP A 100 8.05 10.35 16.98
N ALA A 101 8.25 11.65 16.77
CA ALA A 101 9.54 12.30 17.05
C ALA A 101 9.91 12.30 18.55
N ALA A 102 8.93 12.17 19.46
CA ALA A 102 9.18 12.16 20.90
C ALA A 102 9.82 10.85 21.37
N THR A 103 9.42 9.74 20.74
CA THR A 103 9.97 8.41 21.04
C THR A 103 11.03 7.96 20.04
N GLY A 104 11.15 8.62 18.88
CA GLY A 104 12.02 8.21 17.80
C GLY A 104 11.59 6.90 17.17
N THR A 105 10.29 6.60 17.20
CA THR A 105 9.73 5.36 16.68
C THR A 105 8.69 5.60 15.59
N GLY A 106 8.50 4.63 14.72
CA GLY A 106 7.49 4.68 13.68
C GLY A 106 7.87 3.80 12.48
N VAL A 107 6.92 3.60 11.59
CA VAL A 107 7.08 2.74 10.40
C VAL A 107 7.51 3.51 9.14
N ALA A 108 7.47 4.84 9.18
CA ALA A 108 7.91 5.72 8.10
C ALA A 108 9.44 5.68 7.88
N PRO A 109 9.96 6.24 6.77
CA PRO A 109 11.39 6.26 6.47
C PRO A 109 12.27 6.89 7.56
N GLU A 110 11.76 7.84 8.32
CA GLU A 110 12.45 8.45 9.46
C GLU A 110 12.68 7.45 10.61
N GLY A 111 11.88 6.41 10.68
CA GLY A 111 11.97 5.34 11.68
C GLY A 111 12.47 4.01 11.09
N ALA A 112 11.64 3.00 11.15
CA ALA A 112 11.99 1.65 10.71
C ALA A 112 11.95 1.45 9.19
N ALA A 113 11.39 2.38 8.43
CA ALA A 113 11.25 2.30 6.98
C ALA A 113 10.63 0.97 6.51
N THR A 114 9.63 0.48 7.24
CA THR A 114 8.99 -0.81 6.93
C THR A 114 8.25 -0.79 5.60
N TRP A 115 7.80 0.40 5.19
CA TRP A 115 7.19 0.69 3.91
C TRP A 115 7.79 1.95 3.31
N VAL A 116 8.12 1.87 2.03
CA VAL A 116 8.54 3.02 1.23
C VAL A 116 7.56 3.17 0.08
N TRP A 117 6.79 4.25 0.10
CA TRP A 117 5.82 4.56 -0.95
C TRP A 117 6.53 5.18 -2.14
N LEU A 118 6.50 4.49 -3.27
CA LEU A 118 7.21 4.92 -4.48
C LEU A 118 6.35 5.80 -5.37
N ALA A 119 5.12 5.37 -5.65
CA ALA A 119 4.21 6.06 -6.54
C ALA A 119 2.76 5.63 -6.32
N ASN A 120 1.83 6.53 -6.61
CA ASN A 120 0.44 6.17 -6.87
C ASN A 120 0.28 5.91 -8.36
N VAL A 121 -0.24 4.75 -8.71
CA VAL A 121 -0.44 4.36 -10.11
C VAL A 121 -1.89 4.60 -10.50
N ASP A 122 -2.08 5.40 -11.54
CA ASP A 122 -3.41 5.64 -12.09
C ASP A 122 -3.93 4.41 -12.83
N HIS A 123 -5.22 4.14 -12.68
CA HIS A 123 -5.91 3.17 -13.51
C HIS A 123 -6.43 3.85 -14.78
N LEU A 124 -5.99 3.35 -15.92
CA LEU A 124 -6.40 3.88 -17.23
C LEU A 124 -7.47 2.97 -17.83
N TYR A 125 -8.56 3.58 -18.26
CA TYR A 125 -9.66 2.90 -18.90
C TYR A 125 -9.86 3.47 -20.29
N PHE A 126 -10.12 2.59 -21.24
CA PHE A 126 -10.44 2.95 -22.63
C PHE A 126 -11.86 2.55 -22.93
N GLU A 127 -12.67 3.48 -23.35
CA GLU A 127 -14.05 3.24 -23.76
C GLU A 127 -14.26 3.53 -25.24
N ARG A 128 -15.21 2.84 -25.83
CA ARG A 128 -15.57 3.07 -27.22
C ARG A 128 -16.39 4.35 -27.32
N GLU A 129 -16.13 5.13 -28.38
CA GLU A 129 -16.92 6.32 -28.67
C GLU A 129 -18.42 5.98 -28.75
N GLY A 130 -19.23 6.81 -28.11
CA GLY A 130 -20.67 6.62 -28.00
C GLY A 130 -21.14 5.73 -26.85
N LEU A 131 -20.24 5.04 -26.16
CA LEU A 131 -20.57 4.34 -24.92
C LEU A 131 -20.71 5.35 -23.78
N LYS A 132 -21.81 5.31 -23.06
CA LYS A 132 -22.02 6.05 -21.81
C LYS A 132 -21.90 5.08 -20.66
N VAL A 133 -20.81 5.18 -19.94
CA VAL A 133 -20.56 4.41 -18.72
C VAL A 133 -21.29 5.09 -17.56
N ALA A 134 -21.89 4.31 -16.68
CA ALA A 134 -22.53 4.85 -15.48
C ALA A 134 -21.52 5.59 -14.60
N GLU A 135 -22.00 6.54 -13.79
CA GLU A 135 -21.16 7.24 -12.83
C GLU A 135 -20.49 6.22 -11.91
N GLN A 136 -19.17 6.28 -11.88
CA GLN A 136 -18.37 5.40 -11.06
C GLN A 136 -18.10 6.05 -9.70
N LYS A 137 -18.10 5.25 -8.65
CA LYS A 137 -17.77 5.71 -7.29
C LYS A 137 -16.52 5.00 -6.80
N PRO A 138 -15.67 5.63 -5.98
CA PRO A 138 -14.50 4.99 -5.41
C PRO A 138 -14.86 3.67 -4.74
N HIS A 139 -14.10 2.62 -5.06
CA HIS A 139 -14.26 1.35 -4.39
C HIS A 139 -13.72 1.46 -2.96
N PRO A 140 -14.46 1.02 -1.93
CA PRO A 140 -14.01 1.17 -0.54
C PRO A 140 -12.67 0.53 -0.26
N HIS A 141 -12.30 -0.49 -1.01
CA HIS A 141 -11.06 -1.23 -0.85
C HIS A 141 -9.86 -0.58 -1.57
N GLY A 142 -10.05 0.54 -2.26
CA GLY A 142 -8.98 1.27 -2.93
C GLY A 142 -8.38 0.62 -4.17
N HIS A 143 -8.66 -0.64 -4.45
CA HIS A 143 -8.32 -1.25 -5.73
C HIS A 143 -9.17 -0.63 -6.83
N GLY A 144 -8.56 -0.47 -7.97
CA GLY A 144 -9.20 0.10 -9.13
C GLY A 144 -10.61 -0.44 -9.34
N TRP A 145 -11.44 0.40 -9.78
CA TRP A 145 -12.84 0.18 -10.06
C TRP A 145 -13.05 -1.06 -10.90
N SER A 146 -14.05 -1.81 -10.56
CA SER A 146 -14.62 -2.67 -11.57
C SER A 146 -15.26 -1.78 -12.62
N LEU A 147 -14.69 -1.72 -13.79
CA LEU A 147 -15.23 -0.97 -14.91
C LEU A 147 -16.68 -1.38 -15.24
N VAL A 148 -17.07 -2.56 -14.82
CA VAL A 148 -18.41 -3.13 -15.03
C VAL A 148 -19.41 -2.84 -13.90
N ASN A 149 -19.02 -2.06 -12.88
CA ASN A 149 -19.95 -1.62 -11.87
C ASN A 149 -21.09 -0.84 -12.53
N ASN A 150 -22.32 -1.19 -12.16
CA ASN A 150 -23.53 -0.59 -12.73
C ASN A 150 -23.64 -0.73 -14.26
N ILE A 151 -23.17 -1.84 -14.82
CA ILE A 151 -23.24 -2.11 -16.28
C ILE A 151 -24.67 -2.09 -16.80
N ASP A 152 -25.65 -2.38 -15.94
CA ASP A 152 -27.09 -2.27 -16.22
C ASP A 152 -27.55 -0.82 -16.53
N GLN A 153 -26.75 0.17 -16.16
CA GLN A 153 -27.01 1.59 -16.42
C GLN A 153 -26.22 2.13 -17.63
N TRP A 154 -25.40 1.30 -18.27
CA TRP A 154 -24.65 1.71 -19.44
C TRP A 154 -25.59 1.83 -20.65
N SER A 155 -25.29 2.76 -21.52
CA SER A 155 -26.09 3.00 -22.73
C SER A 155 -25.23 3.46 -23.90
N TRP A 156 -25.81 3.37 -25.09
CA TRP A 156 -25.23 3.94 -26.30
C TRP A 156 -25.91 5.25 -26.63
N SER A 157 -25.14 6.25 -27.04
CA SER A 157 -25.63 7.53 -27.53
C SER A 157 -25.79 7.52 -29.04
#